data_4dcec292388a48ba1de3258d97ff966e
#
_entry.id   4dcec292388a48ba1de3258d97ff966e
#
_cell.length_a   1.000
_cell.length_b   1.000
_cell.length_c   1.000
_cell.angle_alpha   90.00
_cell.angle_beta   90.00
_cell.angle_gamma   90.00
#
_symmetry.space_group_name_H-M   'P 1'
#
loop_
_entity.id
_entity.type
_entity.pdbx_description
1 polymer ?
#
loop_
_entity_poly.entity_id
_entity_poly.type
_entity_poly.pdbx_seq_one_letter_code
_entity_poly.pdbx_strand_id
1 'polypeptide(L)'
;MRRASLIFVIAAALFQARCAGVTKSSSGNPGDPGAPPPDVSVSVSPGSANVRIGGTRSFTASVSGTSSQSVTWQVNSVAGGSSASGTINSSGMYTAPASLPNPNSVTIEAVSTSDSSANGKSSVTLWNPLPVLSSIAPTAVDAGNFTLSITGNSFVKGAQVLFNGSALTTTFVSSMQLTATGTENAAGSYAISVMNPNPGSSTSSSQTLEVTSTSGGSPPPPPSACSAMSAGQEASLNGFVPFPADNLWNNDISSAPVDPNSAAIINFIGASVPLHPDFGSGTYDGSIIGIPYEIVDSSQGPVTINFTAYGDESDPGPMPIPLNAPIEGDPNPSGDQHVLVLDNANCWLYELYDAQPNGSAWNAGSAAVWDLTADEQRPYTWTSADAAGLPIFPGLIRYDEVAAGQINHAIRFTLQSSRAAFIPPASHWAANSTNALAAPMGMRLRLKASFDISGFSAANQVILTALKKYGMIMADNGSSMYISGAPNDNWNNDDLHNLTDVTASDFDVIQMTPVYTASNIPQGAAPVIASFTASSQSVSAGTPVTLSWSLTGASYVIVSPGIGAVRGTSAVVTPTQSTTYTLYATNAFGRTTATLNITAH
;
A
#
# COMPACT_ATOMS: atom_id res chain seq x y z
N MET A 1 -14.94 -50.06 5.80
CA MET A 1 -16.24 -50.57 5.31
C MET A 1 -17.02 -49.47 4.65
N ARG A 2 -17.31 -49.74 3.37
CA ARG A 2 -18.34 -49.17 2.48
C ARG A 2 -18.51 -47.63 2.36
N ARG A 3 -18.19 -47.24 1.12
CA ARG A 3 -18.47 -46.05 0.35
C ARG A 3 -19.99 -45.75 0.25
N ALA A 4 -20.33 -44.49 0.10
CA ALA A 4 -21.44 -44.08 -0.77
C ALA A 4 -21.11 -42.71 -1.40
N SER A 5 -20.87 -42.74 -2.72
CA SER A 5 -20.84 -41.56 -3.61
C SER A 5 -22.28 -41.22 -4.00
N LEU A 6 -22.63 -39.94 -3.97
CA LEU A 6 -23.87 -39.44 -4.55
C LEU A 6 -23.53 -38.52 -5.74
N ILE A 7 -23.84 -39.03 -6.94
CA ILE A 7 -23.74 -38.33 -8.23
C ILE A 7 -25.05 -37.57 -8.44
N PHE A 8 -24.95 -36.24 -8.64
CA PHE A 8 -26.09 -35.46 -9.17
C PHE A 8 -25.90 -35.27 -10.68
N VAL A 9 -26.82 -35.88 -11.43
CA VAL A 9 -26.98 -35.71 -12.87
C VAL A 9 -27.90 -34.52 -13.11
N ILE A 10 -27.40 -33.50 -13.83
CA ILE A 10 -28.22 -32.41 -14.35
C ILE A 10 -28.57 -32.74 -15.79
N ALA A 11 -29.85 -32.96 -16.05
CA ALA A 11 -30.42 -33.18 -17.39
C ALA A 11 -30.61 -31.80 -18.07
N ALA A 12 -29.95 -31.59 -19.21
CA ALA A 12 -30.22 -30.48 -20.10
C ALA A 12 -31.34 -30.87 -21.06
N ALA A 13 -32.44 -30.13 -21.00
CA ALA A 13 -33.55 -30.26 -21.98
C ALA A 13 -33.31 -29.30 -23.14
N LEU A 14 -32.96 -29.81 -24.28
CA LEU A 14 -32.98 -29.10 -25.57
C LEU A 14 -34.40 -29.07 -26.11
N PHE A 15 -34.97 -27.88 -26.24
CA PHE A 15 -36.16 -27.64 -27.06
C PHE A 15 -35.73 -27.17 -28.45
N GLN A 16 -35.85 -28.03 -29.45
CA GLN A 16 -35.78 -27.65 -30.85
C GLN A 16 -37.20 -27.35 -31.35
N ALA A 17 -37.45 -26.11 -31.70
CA ALA A 17 -38.63 -25.73 -32.49
C ALA A 17 -38.23 -25.63 -33.97
N ARG A 18 -38.66 -26.59 -34.77
CA ARG A 18 -38.65 -26.50 -36.24
C ARG A 18 -39.83 -25.69 -36.67
N CYS A 19 -39.62 -24.59 -37.42
CA CYS A 19 -40.64 -23.98 -38.25
C CYS A 19 -40.29 -24.24 -39.71
N ALA A 20 -41.19 -24.95 -40.39
CA ALA A 20 -41.15 -25.23 -41.81
C ALA A 20 -41.60 -23.98 -42.59
N GLY A 21 -40.80 -23.64 -43.61
CA GLY A 21 -41.11 -22.55 -44.50
C GLY A 21 -42.24 -22.91 -45.47
N VAL A 22 -43.09 -21.93 -45.74
CA VAL A 22 -43.95 -21.90 -46.91
C VAL A 22 -43.62 -20.65 -47.70
N THR A 23 -42.97 -20.84 -48.83
CA THR A 23 -42.79 -19.78 -49.83
C THR A 23 -44.12 -19.60 -50.59
N LYS A 24 -44.71 -18.41 -50.51
CA LYS A 24 -45.66 -17.93 -51.51
C LYS A 24 -45.07 -16.73 -52.23
N SER A 25 -44.71 -16.91 -53.46
CA SER A 25 -44.50 -15.82 -54.38
C SER A 25 -45.83 -15.17 -54.70
N SER A 26 -46.02 -13.89 -54.50
CA SER A 26 -47.08 -13.10 -55.07
C SER A 26 -46.50 -11.91 -55.83
N SER A 27 -46.79 -11.89 -57.10
CA SER A 27 -46.55 -10.84 -58.07
C SER A 27 -47.19 -9.52 -57.61
N GLY A 28 -46.43 -8.44 -57.72
CA GLY A 28 -46.82 -7.10 -57.31
C GLY A 28 -47.99 -6.55 -58.07
N ASN A 29 -48.88 -5.85 -57.36
CA ASN A 29 -49.86 -4.90 -57.88
C ASN A 29 -49.45 -3.50 -57.32
N PRO A 30 -49.37 -2.45 -58.18
CA PRO A 30 -49.02 -1.13 -57.68
C PRO A 30 -50.30 -0.44 -57.18
N GLY A 31 -50.43 -0.25 -55.88
CA GLY A 31 -51.52 0.53 -55.32
C GLY A 31 -52.06 0.18 -53.94
N ASP A 32 -51.16 -0.37 -53.05
CA ASP A 32 -51.55 -0.56 -51.64
C ASP A 32 -51.08 0.66 -50.82
N PRO A 33 -51.98 1.38 -50.10
CA PRO A 33 -51.52 2.41 -49.17
C PRO A 33 -50.67 1.77 -48.08
N GLY A 34 -49.45 2.19 -48.01
CA GLY A 34 -48.36 1.60 -47.25
C GLY A 34 -48.73 1.10 -45.85
N ALA A 35 -48.14 -0.04 -45.50
CA ALA A 35 -48.19 -0.53 -44.13
C ALA A 35 -47.80 0.61 -43.16
N PRO A 36 -48.49 0.75 -42.04
CA PRO A 36 -48.12 1.76 -41.06
C PRO A 36 -46.63 1.61 -40.73
N PRO A 37 -45.91 2.74 -40.58
CA PRO A 37 -44.50 2.66 -40.20
C PRO A 37 -44.35 1.81 -38.94
N PRO A 38 -43.33 0.99 -38.83
CA PRO A 38 -43.13 0.15 -37.65
C PRO A 38 -43.05 1.04 -36.40
N ASP A 39 -43.77 0.62 -35.35
CA ASP A 39 -43.77 1.33 -34.07
C ASP A 39 -42.34 1.48 -33.56
N VAL A 40 -41.94 2.68 -33.15
CA VAL A 40 -40.64 2.92 -32.54
C VAL A 40 -40.60 2.27 -31.17
N SER A 41 -39.59 1.49 -30.88
CA SER A 41 -39.38 0.93 -29.55
C SER A 41 -37.93 1.14 -29.06
N VAL A 42 -37.77 1.28 -27.75
CA VAL A 42 -36.50 1.50 -27.10
C VAL A 42 -36.30 0.41 -26.04
N SER A 43 -35.09 -0.16 -26.01
CA SER A 43 -34.66 -1.05 -24.92
C SER A 43 -33.41 -0.51 -24.25
N VAL A 44 -33.30 -0.72 -22.95
CA VAL A 44 -32.14 -0.33 -22.14
C VAL A 44 -31.44 -1.56 -21.55
N SER A 45 -30.14 -1.63 -21.68
CA SER A 45 -29.33 -2.71 -21.12
C SER A 45 -28.21 -2.12 -20.21
N PRO A 46 -27.98 -2.75 -19.05
CA PRO A 46 -28.72 -3.86 -18.43
C PRO A 46 -30.13 -3.42 -17.99
N GLY A 47 -31.11 -4.34 -17.96
CA GLY A 47 -32.47 -4.06 -17.49
C GLY A 47 -32.58 -3.79 -15.99
N SER A 48 -31.57 -4.17 -15.22
CA SER A 48 -31.42 -3.80 -13.80
C SER A 48 -29.95 -3.75 -13.41
N ALA A 49 -29.62 -2.97 -12.38
CA ALA A 49 -28.27 -2.87 -11.82
C ALA A 49 -28.31 -2.51 -10.34
N ASN A 50 -27.23 -2.91 -9.62
CA ASN A 50 -26.93 -2.40 -8.29
C ASN A 50 -25.75 -1.44 -8.41
N VAL A 51 -25.87 -0.24 -7.82
CA VAL A 51 -24.80 0.77 -7.85
C VAL A 51 -24.62 1.34 -6.44
N ARG A 52 -23.38 1.40 -5.98
CA ARG A 52 -23.09 2.07 -4.70
C ARG A 52 -23.15 3.59 -4.86
N ILE A 53 -23.60 4.30 -3.84
CA ILE A 53 -23.59 5.77 -3.85
C ILE A 53 -22.19 6.30 -4.19
N GLY A 54 -22.12 7.35 -5.00
CA GLY A 54 -20.90 7.90 -5.56
C GLY A 54 -20.26 7.09 -6.70
N GLY A 55 -20.71 5.86 -6.94
CA GLY A 55 -20.22 5.00 -8.03
C GLY A 55 -20.89 5.27 -9.38
N THR A 56 -20.35 4.67 -10.44
CA THR A 56 -20.83 4.83 -11.81
C THR A 56 -21.28 3.51 -12.43
N ARG A 57 -22.20 3.59 -13.41
CA ARG A 57 -22.63 2.44 -14.22
C ARG A 57 -23.03 2.90 -15.63
N SER A 58 -22.52 2.20 -16.64
CA SER A 58 -22.92 2.47 -18.02
C SER A 58 -24.18 1.69 -18.41
N PHE A 59 -25.07 2.37 -19.13
CA PHE A 59 -26.27 1.83 -19.77
C PHE A 59 -26.17 2.08 -21.26
N THR A 60 -26.75 1.17 -22.05
CA THR A 60 -26.87 1.30 -23.51
C THR A 60 -28.33 1.27 -23.89
N ALA A 61 -28.69 2.07 -24.85
CA ALA A 61 -30.03 2.05 -25.45
C ALA A 61 -29.97 1.49 -26.88
N SER A 62 -30.97 0.72 -27.27
CA SER A 62 -31.16 0.27 -28.64
C SER A 62 -32.55 0.71 -29.10
N VAL A 63 -32.61 1.42 -30.23
CA VAL A 63 -33.89 1.93 -30.83
C VAL A 63 -34.19 1.12 -32.08
N SER A 64 -35.41 0.68 -32.22
CA SER A 64 -35.90 0.00 -33.43
C SER A 64 -37.17 0.67 -33.97
N GLY A 65 -37.53 0.39 -35.22
CA GLY A 65 -38.67 1.02 -35.89
C GLY A 65 -38.36 2.40 -36.51
N THR A 66 -37.14 2.91 -36.34
CA THR A 66 -36.66 4.17 -36.92
C THR A 66 -35.18 4.07 -37.30
N SER A 67 -34.72 4.94 -38.22
CA SER A 67 -33.30 5.06 -38.57
C SER A 67 -32.49 5.85 -37.53
N SER A 68 -33.14 6.65 -36.68
CA SER A 68 -32.48 7.41 -35.63
C SER A 68 -32.24 6.54 -34.38
N GLN A 69 -31.01 6.38 -33.96
CA GLN A 69 -30.64 5.68 -32.73
C GLN A 69 -30.49 6.63 -31.54
N SER A 70 -30.78 7.93 -31.72
CA SER A 70 -30.58 8.94 -30.68
C SER A 70 -31.63 8.85 -29.60
N VAL A 71 -31.17 8.94 -28.33
CA VAL A 71 -32.05 8.96 -27.15
C VAL A 71 -31.70 10.12 -26.22
N THR A 72 -32.72 10.57 -25.48
CA THR A 72 -32.53 11.45 -24.32
C THR A 72 -32.53 10.59 -23.06
N TRP A 73 -31.42 10.59 -22.34
CA TRP A 73 -31.32 9.87 -21.08
C TRP A 73 -31.94 10.64 -19.92
N GLN A 74 -32.66 9.92 -19.07
CA GLN A 74 -33.33 10.47 -17.90
C GLN A 74 -33.06 9.59 -16.66
N VAL A 75 -33.14 10.20 -15.48
CA VAL A 75 -33.22 9.51 -14.19
C VAL A 75 -34.47 9.93 -13.47
N ASN A 76 -35.37 8.99 -13.16
CA ASN A 76 -36.69 9.25 -12.57
C ASN A 76 -37.46 10.30 -13.39
N SER A 77 -37.44 10.15 -14.74
CA SER A 77 -38.10 11.05 -15.70
C SER A 77 -37.55 12.49 -15.73
N VAL A 78 -36.38 12.74 -15.15
CA VAL A 78 -35.67 14.02 -15.22
C VAL A 78 -34.53 13.89 -16.22
N ALA A 79 -34.50 14.70 -17.26
CA ALA A 79 -33.46 14.70 -18.29
C ALA A 79 -32.10 14.97 -17.65
N GLY A 80 -31.12 14.07 -17.87
CA GLY A 80 -29.79 14.12 -17.24
C GLY A 80 -29.76 13.80 -15.75
N GLY A 81 -30.94 13.66 -15.09
CA GLY A 81 -31.02 13.34 -13.65
C GLY A 81 -30.87 14.56 -12.73
N SER A 82 -30.55 14.30 -11.46
CA SER A 82 -30.39 15.33 -10.41
C SER A 82 -29.34 14.90 -9.37
N SER A 83 -28.89 15.83 -8.52
CA SER A 83 -28.02 15.52 -7.40
C SER A 83 -28.62 14.54 -6.38
N ALA A 84 -29.97 14.50 -6.27
CA ALA A 84 -30.67 13.63 -5.33
C ALA A 84 -30.87 12.20 -5.85
N SER A 85 -31.03 12.02 -7.17
CA SER A 85 -31.28 10.71 -7.81
C SER A 85 -30.06 10.17 -8.59
N GLY A 86 -28.98 10.94 -8.65
CA GLY A 86 -27.85 10.71 -9.53
C GLY A 86 -28.05 11.33 -10.91
N THR A 87 -27.01 11.37 -11.69
CA THR A 87 -26.99 11.98 -13.03
C THR A 87 -26.63 10.95 -14.09
N ILE A 88 -27.11 11.17 -15.32
CA ILE A 88 -26.74 10.35 -16.47
C ILE A 88 -26.37 11.27 -17.64
N ASN A 89 -25.22 10.98 -18.27
CA ASN A 89 -24.73 11.76 -19.40
C ASN A 89 -25.29 11.24 -20.75
N SER A 90 -24.96 11.95 -21.83
CA SER A 90 -25.43 11.59 -23.18
C SER A 90 -24.91 10.25 -23.71
N SER A 91 -23.80 9.72 -23.13
CA SER A 91 -23.26 8.39 -23.45
C SER A 91 -23.91 7.26 -22.65
N GLY A 92 -24.89 7.57 -21.76
CA GLY A 92 -25.54 6.57 -20.92
C GLY A 92 -24.75 6.19 -19.66
N MET A 93 -23.74 6.96 -19.27
CA MET A 93 -23.04 6.74 -18.01
C MET A 93 -23.80 7.41 -16.87
N TYR A 94 -24.35 6.60 -16.00
CA TYR A 94 -25.00 7.01 -14.77
C TYR A 94 -23.99 7.14 -13.64
N THR A 95 -24.09 8.23 -12.88
CA THR A 95 -23.36 8.46 -11.63
C THR A 95 -24.36 8.53 -10.48
N ALA A 96 -24.23 7.65 -9.52
CA ALA A 96 -25.10 7.58 -8.34
C ALA A 96 -24.95 8.84 -7.45
N PRO A 97 -25.98 9.24 -6.69
CA PRO A 97 -25.90 10.39 -5.80
C PRO A 97 -24.92 10.15 -4.65
N ALA A 98 -24.46 11.24 -4.02
CA ALA A 98 -23.53 11.18 -2.88
C ALA A 98 -24.17 10.65 -1.58
N SER A 99 -25.51 10.68 -1.48
CA SER A 99 -26.26 10.17 -0.35
C SER A 99 -27.36 9.20 -0.81
N LEU A 100 -27.66 8.21 0.02
CA LEU A 100 -28.67 7.20 -0.28
C LEU A 100 -30.06 7.83 -0.26
N PRO A 101 -30.83 7.82 -1.37
CA PRO A 101 -32.20 8.32 -1.37
C PRO A 101 -33.16 7.34 -0.70
N ASN A 102 -34.34 7.82 -0.36
CA ASN A 102 -35.41 6.98 0.11
C ASN A 102 -36.66 7.25 -0.78
N PRO A 103 -37.13 6.23 -1.56
CA PRO A 103 -36.59 4.86 -1.65
C PRO A 103 -35.17 4.79 -2.30
N ASN A 104 -34.42 3.72 -1.99
CA ASN A 104 -33.08 3.48 -2.52
C ASN A 104 -33.07 2.89 -3.94
N SER A 105 -34.03 3.26 -4.75
CA SER A 105 -34.13 2.84 -6.15
C SER A 105 -34.39 4.03 -7.05
N VAL A 106 -33.80 3.99 -8.23
CA VAL A 106 -34.05 4.96 -9.30
C VAL A 106 -34.28 4.24 -10.62
N THR A 107 -35.00 4.90 -11.53
CA THR A 107 -35.25 4.39 -12.88
C THR A 107 -34.37 5.16 -13.86
N ILE A 108 -33.54 4.46 -14.60
CA ILE A 108 -32.84 4.98 -15.79
C ILE A 108 -33.80 4.79 -16.98
N GLU A 109 -33.99 5.84 -17.75
CA GLU A 109 -34.87 5.84 -18.89
C GLU A 109 -34.18 6.44 -20.11
N ALA A 110 -34.31 5.77 -21.25
CA ALA A 110 -33.89 6.29 -22.54
C ALA A 110 -35.16 6.57 -23.38
N VAL A 111 -35.36 7.81 -23.76
CA VAL A 111 -36.52 8.26 -24.57
C VAL A 111 -36.02 8.52 -25.98
N SER A 112 -36.67 7.94 -26.99
CA SER A 112 -36.31 8.17 -28.38
C SER A 112 -36.47 9.64 -28.76
N THR A 113 -35.50 10.20 -29.48
CA THR A 113 -35.64 11.56 -30.04
C THR A 113 -36.57 11.63 -31.27
N SER A 114 -36.83 10.48 -31.91
CA SER A 114 -37.75 10.38 -33.06
C SER A 114 -39.21 10.23 -32.65
N ASP A 115 -39.46 9.62 -31.49
CA ASP A 115 -40.78 9.42 -30.92
C ASP A 115 -40.69 9.50 -29.39
N SER A 116 -41.14 10.59 -28.83
CA SER A 116 -41.05 10.83 -27.38
C SER A 116 -41.97 9.93 -26.53
N SER A 117 -42.86 9.17 -27.15
CA SER A 117 -43.69 8.15 -26.48
C SER A 117 -42.95 6.83 -26.32
N ALA A 118 -41.94 6.56 -27.16
CA ALA A 118 -41.12 5.36 -27.12
C ALA A 118 -39.97 5.52 -26.13
N ASN A 119 -39.99 4.72 -25.08
CA ASN A 119 -38.97 4.71 -24.05
C ASN A 119 -38.59 3.29 -23.58
N GLY A 120 -37.36 3.13 -23.13
CA GLY A 120 -36.87 1.92 -22.47
C GLY A 120 -36.40 2.25 -21.05
N LYS A 121 -36.57 1.31 -20.12
CA LYS A 121 -36.26 1.53 -18.69
C LYS A 121 -35.35 0.48 -18.13
N SER A 122 -34.56 0.90 -17.16
CA SER A 122 -33.75 0.03 -16.31
C SER A 122 -33.92 0.44 -14.84
N SER A 123 -34.03 -0.54 -13.96
CA SER A 123 -34.12 -0.30 -12.51
C SER A 123 -32.74 -0.33 -11.88
N VAL A 124 -32.38 0.70 -11.13
CA VAL A 124 -31.13 0.74 -10.36
C VAL A 124 -31.44 0.73 -8.87
N THR A 125 -30.90 -0.26 -8.17
CA THR A 125 -30.91 -0.28 -6.70
C THR A 125 -29.64 0.36 -6.18
N LEU A 126 -29.78 1.38 -5.34
CA LEU A 126 -28.63 2.08 -4.75
C LEU A 126 -28.24 1.44 -3.41
N TRP A 127 -26.95 1.23 -3.25
CA TRP A 127 -26.35 0.59 -2.09
C TRP A 127 -25.46 1.56 -1.31
N ASN A 128 -25.31 1.32 -0.01
CA ASN A 128 -24.31 1.99 0.82
C ASN A 128 -22.90 1.79 0.25
N PRO A 129 -21.94 2.72 0.50
CA PRO A 129 -20.58 2.58 0.05
C PRO A 129 -19.88 1.41 0.76
N LEU A 130 -18.76 0.95 0.21
CA LEU A 130 -17.85 0.05 0.91
C LEU A 130 -17.19 0.82 2.05
N PRO A 131 -17.23 0.35 3.29
CA PRO A 131 -16.46 0.97 4.37
C PRO A 131 -14.97 0.68 4.16
N VAL A 132 -14.13 1.67 4.42
CA VAL A 132 -12.68 1.54 4.45
C VAL A 132 -12.23 1.78 5.87
N LEU A 133 -11.59 0.78 6.47
CA LEU A 133 -10.96 0.88 7.78
C LEU A 133 -9.48 1.21 7.58
N SER A 134 -9.04 2.38 8.03
CA SER A 134 -7.65 2.82 7.91
C SER A 134 -6.83 2.50 9.16
N SER A 135 -7.39 2.77 10.34
CA SER A 135 -6.70 2.49 11.61
C SER A 135 -7.67 2.31 12.78
N ILE A 136 -7.18 1.65 13.81
CA ILE A 136 -7.83 1.56 15.13
C ILE A 136 -6.89 2.17 16.19
N ALA A 137 -7.44 2.76 17.23
CA ALA A 137 -6.66 3.25 18.36
C ALA A 137 -7.42 3.03 19.68
N PRO A 138 -6.78 2.41 20.70
CA PRO A 138 -5.45 1.81 20.66
C PRO A 138 -5.41 0.52 19.82
N THR A 139 -4.22 0.13 19.37
CA THR A 139 -3.99 -1.16 18.68
C THR A 139 -3.80 -2.32 19.65
N ALA A 140 -3.53 -2.01 20.93
CA ALA A 140 -3.43 -2.99 22.03
C ALA A 140 -4.20 -2.48 23.24
N VAL A 141 -4.85 -3.40 23.97
CA VAL A 141 -5.59 -3.15 25.22
C VAL A 141 -5.31 -4.26 26.22
N ASP A 142 -5.42 -3.95 27.50
CA ASP A 142 -5.40 -4.99 28.53
C ASP A 142 -6.70 -5.83 28.50
N ALA A 143 -6.61 -7.09 28.92
CA ALA A 143 -7.78 -7.93 29.10
C ALA A 143 -8.79 -7.26 30.05
N GLY A 144 -10.04 -7.20 29.61
CA GLY A 144 -11.11 -6.48 30.27
C GLY A 144 -11.92 -5.60 29.32
N ASN A 145 -12.45 -4.51 29.85
CA ASN A 145 -13.22 -3.55 29.05
C ASN A 145 -12.28 -2.64 28.25
N PHE A 146 -12.65 -2.40 27.00
CA PHE A 146 -11.88 -1.51 26.13
C PHE A 146 -12.78 -0.56 25.33
N THR A 147 -12.17 0.52 24.87
CA THR A 147 -12.78 1.48 23.95
C THR A 147 -11.82 1.71 22.79
N LEU A 148 -12.35 1.63 21.56
CA LEU A 148 -11.59 1.86 20.33
C LEU A 148 -12.08 3.12 19.62
N SER A 149 -11.17 3.91 19.12
CA SER A 149 -11.41 4.91 18.08
C SER A 149 -11.08 4.26 16.73
N ILE A 150 -12.01 4.30 15.80
CA ILE A 150 -11.92 3.69 14.49
C ILE A 150 -11.84 4.82 13.46
N THR A 151 -10.76 4.88 12.70
CA THR A 151 -10.57 5.87 11.64
C THR A 151 -10.64 5.19 10.29
N GLY A 152 -11.25 5.86 9.32
CA GLY A 152 -11.41 5.30 7.98
C GLY A 152 -12.15 6.23 7.03
N ASN A 153 -12.90 5.65 6.11
CA ASN A 153 -13.73 6.41 5.17
C ASN A 153 -15.00 5.63 4.82
N SER A 154 -15.97 6.38 4.28
CA SER A 154 -17.23 5.81 3.77
C SER A 154 -18.07 5.10 4.83
N PHE A 155 -17.92 5.40 6.11
CA PHE A 155 -18.83 4.94 7.15
C PHE A 155 -20.18 5.63 7.02
N VAL A 156 -21.25 4.89 7.26
CA VAL A 156 -22.62 5.44 7.24
C VAL A 156 -23.27 5.30 8.61
N LYS A 157 -24.31 6.10 8.86
CA LYS A 157 -25.07 5.98 10.10
C LYS A 157 -25.63 4.57 10.25
N GLY A 158 -25.37 3.93 11.39
CA GLY A 158 -25.70 2.53 11.65
C GLY A 158 -24.59 1.56 11.25
N ALA A 159 -23.40 2.03 10.84
CA ALA A 159 -22.22 1.19 10.71
C ALA A 159 -21.87 0.53 12.06
N GLN A 160 -21.39 -0.70 12.00
CA GLN A 160 -21.02 -1.51 13.16
C GLN A 160 -19.54 -1.89 13.09
N VAL A 161 -18.84 -1.72 14.19
CA VAL A 161 -17.50 -2.28 14.37
C VAL A 161 -17.66 -3.74 14.78
N LEU A 162 -16.95 -4.62 14.11
CA LEU A 162 -16.95 -6.05 14.35
C LEU A 162 -15.64 -6.47 15.03
N PHE A 163 -15.75 -7.25 16.10
CA PHE A 163 -14.66 -7.90 16.81
C PHE A 163 -14.74 -9.40 16.50
N ASN A 164 -13.79 -9.95 15.76
CA ASN A 164 -13.84 -11.31 15.21
C ASN A 164 -15.20 -11.66 14.56
N GLY A 165 -15.78 -10.69 13.83
CA GLY A 165 -17.07 -10.87 13.17
C GLY A 165 -18.30 -10.61 14.04
N SER A 166 -18.17 -10.41 15.36
CA SER A 166 -19.25 -10.08 16.29
C SER A 166 -19.35 -8.56 16.48
N ALA A 167 -20.57 -8.02 16.43
CA ALA A 167 -20.77 -6.57 16.53
C ALA A 167 -20.49 -6.05 17.95
N LEU A 168 -19.68 -4.99 18.02
CA LEU A 168 -19.46 -4.20 19.23
C LEU A 168 -20.53 -3.09 19.37
N THR A 169 -20.70 -2.59 20.60
CA THR A 169 -21.44 -1.34 20.81
C THR A 169 -20.73 -0.21 20.10
N THR A 170 -21.33 0.29 18.99
CA THR A 170 -20.69 1.25 18.10
C THR A 170 -21.44 2.58 18.08
N THR A 171 -20.71 3.67 18.20
CA THR A 171 -21.20 5.05 18.03
C THR A 171 -20.66 5.63 16.72
N PHE A 172 -21.58 6.07 15.86
CA PHE A 172 -21.22 6.80 14.63
C PHE A 172 -20.87 8.25 14.95
N VAL A 173 -19.63 8.66 14.72
CA VAL A 173 -19.15 10.04 14.90
C VAL A 173 -19.22 10.80 13.57
N SER A 174 -18.67 10.23 12.50
CA SER A 174 -18.68 10.83 11.16
C SER A 174 -18.51 9.74 10.08
N SER A 175 -18.53 10.12 8.80
CA SER A 175 -18.19 9.20 7.71
C SER A 175 -16.74 8.72 7.73
N MET A 176 -15.91 9.27 8.61
CA MET A 176 -14.48 8.95 8.75
C MET A 176 -14.12 8.42 10.14
N GLN A 177 -15.07 8.43 11.10
CA GLN A 177 -14.78 8.07 12.48
C GLN A 177 -15.96 7.35 13.15
N LEU A 178 -15.65 6.23 13.84
CA LEU A 178 -16.53 5.53 14.76
C LEU A 178 -15.83 5.38 16.11
N THR A 179 -16.62 5.20 17.17
CA THR A 179 -16.12 4.70 18.46
C THR A 179 -16.82 3.38 18.79
N ALA A 180 -16.09 2.41 19.36
CA ALA A 180 -16.65 1.13 19.76
C ALA A 180 -16.17 0.72 21.14
N THR A 181 -17.06 0.10 21.92
CA THR A 181 -16.72 -0.46 23.23
C THR A 181 -17.00 -1.96 23.26
N GLY A 182 -16.13 -2.68 23.95
CA GLY A 182 -16.24 -4.12 24.11
C GLY A 182 -15.57 -4.62 25.38
N THR A 183 -15.63 -5.93 25.59
CA THR A 183 -14.95 -6.62 26.69
C THR A 183 -14.34 -7.89 26.14
N GLU A 184 -13.05 -8.11 26.38
CA GLU A 184 -12.35 -9.36 26.08
C GLU A 184 -11.41 -9.68 27.25
N ASN A 185 -11.51 -10.88 27.79
CA ASN A 185 -10.75 -11.32 28.97
C ASN A 185 -9.61 -12.29 28.60
N ALA A 186 -9.59 -12.79 27.38
CA ALA A 186 -8.55 -13.66 26.91
C ALA A 186 -7.50 -12.84 26.13
N ALA A 187 -6.22 -13.01 26.47
CA ALA A 187 -5.14 -12.44 25.69
C ALA A 187 -5.08 -13.08 24.30
N GLY A 188 -4.83 -12.29 23.28
CA GLY A 188 -4.77 -12.77 21.89
C GLY A 188 -4.92 -11.66 20.87
N SER A 189 -4.78 -12.01 19.61
CA SER A 189 -4.94 -11.13 18.46
C SER A 189 -6.35 -11.26 17.89
N TYR A 190 -7.05 -10.14 17.76
CA TYR A 190 -8.46 -10.11 17.37
C TYR A 190 -8.68 -9.22 16.16
N ALA A 191 -9.39 -9.74 15.16
CA ALA A 191 -9.68 -8.98 13.96
C ALA A 191 -10.78 -7.93 14.20
N ILE A 192 -10.48 -6.67 13.92
CA ILE A 192 -11.43 -5.56 13.94
C ILE A 192 -11.76 -5.19 12.49
N SER A 193 -13.04 -5.12 12.16
CA SER A 193 -13.52 -4.63 10.86
C SER A 193 -14.75 -3.77 11.03
N VAL A 194 -15.16 -3.08 9.97
CA VAL A 194 -16.36 -2.22 9.99
C VAL A 194 -17.35 -2.72 8.96
N MET A 195 -18.60 -2.88 9.35
CA MET A 195 -19.70 -3.26 8.47
C MET A 195 -20.67 -2.09 8.28
N ASN A 196 -20.86 -1.65 7.05
CA ASN A 196 -21.97 -0.76 6.71
C ASN A 196 -23.27 -1.59 6.61
N PRO A 197 -24.42 -1.07 7.10
CA PRO A 197 -25.69 -1.78 7.07
C PRO A 197 -26.28 -1.89 5.66
N ASN A 198 -27.38 -2.61 5.54
CA ASN A 198 -28.19 -2.60 4.32
C ASN A 198 -28.75 -1.20 4.00
N PRO A 199 -28.96 -0.87 2.72
CA PRO A 199 -28.89 -1.75 1.55
C PRO A 199 -27.46 -1.96 1.04
N GLY A 200 -27.21 -3.19 0.57
CA GLY A 200 -25.88 -3.56 0.04
C GLY A 200 -24.81 -3.69 1.10
N SER A 201 -25.18 -4.26 2.27
CA SER A 201 -24.27 -4.50 3.41
C SER A 201 -22.88 -5.00 2.96
N SER A 202 -21.85 -4.44 3.51
CA SER A 202 -20.45 -4.78 3.19
C SER A 202 -19.53 -4.48 4.35
N THR A 203 -18.46 -5.29 4.46
CA THR A 203 -17.46 -5.23 5.52
C THR A 203 -16.13 -4.76 4.94
N SER A 204 -15.39 -3.94 5.68
CA SER A 204 -14.02 -3.51 5.35
C SER A 204 -13.02 -4.68 5.44
N SER A 205 -11.78 -4.47 4.98
CA SER A 205 -10.62 -5.21 5.49
C SER A 205 -10.53 -5.10 7.01
N SER A 206 -9.81 -6.02 7.65
CA SER A 206 -9.62 -6.01 9.11
C SER A 206 -8.30 -5.39 9.51
N GLN A 207 -8.28 -4.80 10.71
CA GLN A 207 -7.09 -4.42 11.48
C GLN A 207 -7.01 -5.34 12.72
N THR A 208 -5.82 -5.51 13.27
CA THR A 208 -5.62 -6.35 14.45
C THR A 208 -5.65 -5.52 15.74
N LEU A 209 -6.45 -5.96 16.71
CA LEU A 209 -6.41 -5.50 18.10
C LEU A 209 -5.72 -6.57 18.96
N GLU A 210 -4.67 -6.20 19.65
CA GLU A 210 -4.03 -7.06 20.62
C GLU A 210 -4.67 -6.88 21.99
N VAL A 211 -5.12 -8.00 22.60
CA VAL A 211 -5.57 -8.02 24.00
C VAL A 211 -4.50 -8.69 24.85
N THR A 212 -3.96 -7.96 25.83
CA THR A 212 -2.86 -8.41 26.69
C THR A 212 -3.38 -8.89 28.05
N SER A 213 -2.69 -9.88 28.66
CA SER A 213 -3.04 -10.32 30.02
C SER A 213 -2.61 -9.28 31.07
N THR A 214 -3.41 -9.10 32.12
CA THR A 214 -3.15 -8.17 33.24
C THR A 214 -1.94 -8.51 34.13
N SER A 215 -1.15 -9.52 33.81
CA SER A 215 0.07 -9.87 34.56
C SER A 215 1.27 -9.19 33.93
N GLY A 216 1.94 -8.32 34.71
CA GLY A 216 3.08 -7.50 34.33
C GLY A 216 4.33 -8.24 33.83
N GLY A 217 4.22 -8.85 32.68
CA GLY A 217 5.32 -9.33 31.85
C GLY A 217 5.14 -8.76 30.46
N SER A 218 6.21 -8.32 29.82
CA SER A 218 6.18 -7.97 28.38
C SER A 218 5.40 -9.06 27.64
N PRO A 219 4.40 -8.71 26.78
CA PRO A 219 3.75 -9.70 25.96
C PRO A 219 4.84 -10.40 25.13
N PRO A 220 4.76 -11.73 24.93
CA PRO A 220 5.54 -12.33 23.86
C PRO A 220 5.18 -11.57 22.58
N PRO A 221 6.18 -11.22 21.74
CA PRO A 221 5.86 -10.62 20.47
C PRO A 221 4.84 -11.53 19.77
N PRO A 222 3.86 -10.98 19.04
CA PRO A 222 2.97 -11.81 18.21
C PRO A 222 3.87 -12.72 17.37
N PRO A 223 3.47 -13.98 17.08
CA PRO A 223 4.21 -14.80 16.13
C PRO A 223 4.35 -13.94 14.87
N SER A 224 5.53 -13.36 14.69
CA SER A 224 5.71 -12.30 13.72
C SER A 224 5.53 -12.93 12.34
N ALA A 225 4.77 -12.29 11.46
CA ALA A 225 4.73 -12.67 10.05
C ALA A 225 6.17 -12.85 9.50
N CYS A 226 7.12 -12.13 10.08
CA CYS A 226 8.55 -12.16 9.80
C CYS A 226 9.26 -13.45 10.24
N SER A 227 8.70 -14.24 11.15
CA SER A 227 9.32 -15.52 11.58
C SER A 227 9.40 -16.54 10.43
N ALA A 228 8.72 -16.29 9.32
CA ALA A 228 8.88 -17.08 8.10
C ALA A 228 10.24 -16.85 7.43
N MET A 229 10.87 -15.69 7.62
CA MET A 229 12.16 -15.35 7.01
C MET A 229 13.28 -16.24 7.55
N SER A 230 14.09 -16.79 6.65
CA SER A 230 15.30 -17.54 7.04
C SER A 230 16.40 -16.58 7.46
N ALA A 231 17.15 -16.89 8.53
CA ALA A 231 18.31 -16.09 8.93
C ALA A 231 19.50 -16.34 7.99
N GLY A 232 20.29 -15.29 7.74
CA GLY A 232 21.53 -15.32 6.95
C GLY A 232 21.60 -14.22 5.90
N GLN A 233 22.75 -14.15 5.23
CA GLN A 233 22.97 -13.20 4.13
C GLN A 233 22.15 -13.63 2.92
N GLU A 234 21.44 -12.67 2.31
CA GLU A 234 20.58 -12.87 1.13
C GLU A 234 19.61 -14.04 1.27
N ALA A 235 19.24 -14.36 2.52
CA ALA A 235 18.35 -15.47 2.82
C ALA A 235 16.90 -15.14 2.36
N SER A 236 16.13 -16.20 2.07
CA SER A 236 14.77 -16.04 1.57
C SER A 236 13.82 -15.47 2.62
N LEU A 237 12.95 -14.58 2.19
CA LEU A 237 11.81 -14.11 2.97
C LEU A 237 10.68 -15.15 3.07
N ASN A 238 10.75 -16.26 2.30
CA ASN A 238 9.75 -17.32 2.29
C ASN A 238 8.31 -16.81 2.08
N GLY A 239 8.16 -15.82 1.21
CA GLY A 239 6.87 -15.22 0.85
C GLY A 239 6.40 -14.10 1.79
N PHE A 240 7.19 -13.74 2.80
CA PHE A 240 6.90 -12.54 3.59
C PHE A 240 7.08 -11.29 2.71
N VAL A 241 6.09 -10.39 2.73
CA VAL A 241 6.15 -9.09 2.05
C VAL A 241 6.26 -8.01 3.11
N PRO A 242 7.31 -7.17 3.08
CA PRO A 242 7.44 -6.04 3.99
C PRO A 242 6.23 -5.12 3.94
N PHE A 243 5.82 -4.61 5.09
CA PHE A 243 4.69 -3.72 5.29
C PHE A 243 3.30 -4.32 5.03
N PRO A 244 2.23 -3.68 5.53
CA PRO A 244 0.84 -4.05 5.25
C PRO A 244 0.51 -3.97 3.76
N ALA A 245 -0.53 -4.71 3.35
CA ALA A 245 -0.93 -4.81 1.95
C ALA A 245 -1.43 -3.48 1.34
N ASP A 246 -1.85 -2.53 2.18
CA ASP A 246 -2.29 -1.18 1.78
C ASP A 246 -1.17 -0.13 1.84
N ASN A 247 0.04 -0.53 2.22
CA ASN A 247 1.23 0.32 2.12
C ASN A 247 1.48 0.73 0.66
N LEU A 248 1.97 1.95 0.45
CA LEU A 248 2.21 2.47 -0.90
C LEU A 248 3.23 1.65 -1.70
N TRP A 249 4.15 0.91 -1.06
CA TRP A 249 5.02 -0.04 -1.74
C TRP A 249 4.27 -1.22 -2.35
N ASN A 250 3.17 -1.67 -1.71
CA ASN A 250 2.42 -2.87 -2.07
C ASN A 250 1.16 -2.58 -2.90
N ASN A 251 0.85 -1.30 -3.14
CA ASN A 251 -0.36 -0.90 -3.87
C ASN A 251 -0.31 -1.26 -5.36
N ASP A 252 -1.33 -1.96 -5.82
CA ASP A 252 -1.60 -2.19 -7.24
C ASP A 252 -2.00 -0.87 -7.92
N ILE A 253 -1.15 -0.40 -8.82
CA ILE A 253 -1.34 0.83 -9.60
C ILE A 253 -1.69 0.57 -11.06
N SER A 254 -2.02 -0.66 -11.44
CA SER A 254 -2.30 -1.04 -12.84
C SER A 254 -3.39 -0.18 -13.49
N SER A 255 -4.34 0.31 -12.68
CA SER A 255 -5.44 1.19 -13.11
C SER A 255 -5.29 2.65 -12.65
N ALA A 256 -4.17 3.01 -12.01
CA ALA A 256 -3.96 4.38 -11.53
C ALA A 256 -3.89 5.38 -12.70
N PRO A 257 -4.42 6.60 -12.53
CA PRO A 257 -4.42 7.62 -13.57
C PRO A 257 -3.00 8.07 -13.92
N VAL A 258 -2.78 8.33 -15.20
CA VAL A 258 -1.52 8.85 -15.72
C VAL A 258 -1.44 10.35 -15.48
N ASP A 259 -0.28 10.86 -15.11
CA ASP A 259 -0.05 12.30 -14.94
C ASP A 259 -0.21 13.03 -16.28
N PRO A 260 -0.91 14.17 -16.33
CA PRO A 260 -1.08 14.94 -17.57
C PRO A 260 0.24 15.35 -18.25
N ASN A 261 1.32 15.48 -17.47
CA ASN A 261 2.65 15.82 -17.96
C ASN A 261 3.54 14.59 -18.22
N SER A 262 2.99 13.38 -18.14
CA SER A 262 3.76 12.13 -18.24
C SER A 262 4.71 12.13 -19.45
N ALA A 263 4.21 12.44 -20.65
CA ALA A 263 5.02 12.47 -21.85
C ALA A 263 6.16 13.52 -21.79
N ALA A 264 5.91 14.68 -21.20
CA ALA A 264 6.93 15.73 -21.07
C ALA A 264 8.01 15.35 -20.04
N ILE A 265 7.62 14.71 -18.94
CA ILE A 265 8.54 14.19 -17.91
C ILE A 265 9.39 13.06 -18.49
N ILE A 266 8.80 12.11 -19.19
CA ILE A 266 9.53 11.01 -19.86
C ILE A 266 10.53 11.57 -20.88
N ASN A 267 10.14 12.58 -21.67
CA ASN A 267 11.07 13.24 -22.59
C ASN A 267 12.20 13.99 -21.86
N PHE A 268 11.94 14.54 -20.68
CA PHE A 268 12.96 15.19 -19.85
C PHE A 268 13.95 14.18 -19.26
N ILE A 269 13.49 13.00 -18.84
CA ILE A 269 14.33 11.86 -18.43
C ILE A 269 15.19 11.39 -19.62
N GLY A 270 14.64 11.43 -20.82
CA GLY A 270 15.21 10.91 -22.07
C GLY A 270 14.44 9.66 -22.50
N ALA A 271 13.54 9.82 -23.48
CA ALA A 271 12.61 8.77 -23.91
C ALA A 271 13.29 7.44 -24.31
N SER A 272 14.52 7.50 -24.82
CA SER A 272 15.31 6.32 -25.22
C SER A 272 16.27 5.79 -24.14
N VAL A 273 16.26 6.35 -22.92
CA VAL A 273 17.10 5.83 -21.83
C VAL A 273 16.61 4.43 -21.47
N PRO A 274 17.48 3.42 -21.52
CA PRO A 274 17.11 2.05 -21.24
C PRO A 274 16.90 1.82 -19.74
N LEU A 275 16.03 0.89 -19.40
CA LEU A 275 15.94 0.32 -18.06
C LEU A 275 17.23 -0.47 -17.81
N HIS A 276 17.87 -0.23 -16.67
CA HIS A 276 19.12 -0.89 -16.31
C HIS A 276 18.95 -1.68 -15.00
N PRO A 277 19.13 -3.00 -15.01
CA PRO A 277 19.18 -3.78 -13.78
C PRO A 277 20.53 -3.53 -13.07
N ASP A 278 20.49 -2.89 -11.91
CA ASP A 278 21.66 -2.60 -11.08
C ASP A 278 21.83 -3.65 -10.00
N PHE A 279 21.78 -4.91 -10.41
CA PHE A 279 21.97 -6.11 -9.59
C PHE A 279 22.30 -7.30 -10.48
N GLY A 280 22.91 -8.34 -9.89
CA GLY A 280 23.29 -9.50 -10.67
C GLY A 280 24.07 -10.55 -9.87
N SER A 281 24.72 -11.45 -10.59
CA SER A 281 25.61 -12.50 -10.08
C SER A 281 27.06 -12.06 -10.17
N GLY A 282 27.86 -12.45 -9.18
CA GLY A 282 29.30 -12.19 -9.14
C GLY A 282 29.66 -10.73 -8.87
N THR A 283 30.75 -10.28 -9.49
CA THR A 283 31.29 -8.93 -9.25
C THR A 283 31.49 -8.15 -10.56
N TYR A 284 31.37 -6.84 -10.47
CA TYR A 284 31.74 -5.90 -11.50
C TYR A 284 32.80 -4.93 -10.94
N ASP A 285 33.91 -4.79 -11.63
CA ASP A 285 35.09 -3.99 -11.19
C ASP A 285 35.57 -4.31 -9.77
N GLY A 286 35.41 -5.59 -9.39
CA GLY A 286 35.86 -6.12 -8.10
C GLY A 286 34.87 -5.97 -6.93
N SER A 287 33.68 -5.42 -7.18
CA SER A 287 32.60 -5.24 -6.19
C SER A 287 31.38 -6.05 -6.54
N ILE A 288 30.63 -6.53 -5.55
CA ILE A 288 29.34 -7.23 -5.78
C ILE A 288 28.35 -6.34 -6.51
N ILE A 289 27.47 -6.95 -7.31
CA ILE A 289 26.50 -6.23 -8.16
C ILE A 289 25.16 -6.20 -7.46
N GLY A 290 24.78 -5.06 -6.90
CA GLY A 290 23.51 -4.84 -6.19
C GLY A 290 23.70 -4.52 -4.71
N ILE A 291 22.60 -4.29 -4.01
CA ILE A 291 22.58 -3.92 -2.60
C ILE A 291 22.31 -5.17 -1.76
N PRO A 292 23.31 -5.68 -1.00
CA PRO A 292 23.16 -6.88 -0.20
C PRO A 292 22.33 -6.63 1.05
N TYR A 293 21.81 -7.70 1.64
CA TYR A 293 21.10 -7.65 2.92
C TYR A 293 21.39 -8.88 3.77
N GLU A 294 21.09 -8.77 5.05
CA GLU A 294 21.19 -9.89 5.99
C GLU A 294 19.91 -9.99 6.84
N ILE A 295 19.49 -11.21 7.11
CA ILE A 295 18.38 -11.49 8.04
C ILE A 295 18.97 -12.06 9.31
N VAL A 296 18.73 -11.39 10.44
CA VAL A 296 19.17 -11.82 11.77
C VAL A 296 18.00 -12.36 12.58
N ASP A 297 18.32 -13.19 13.56
CA ASP A 297 17.38 -13.71 14.55
C ASP A 297 17.66 -13.12 15.96
N SER A 298 16.90 -13.56 16.95
CA SER A 298 17.02 -13.10 18.34
C SER A 298 18.41 -13.34 19.00
N SER A 299 19.30 -14.09 18.37
CA SER A 299 20.66 -14.32 18.89
C SER A 299 21.60 -13.16 18.58
N GLN A 300 21.27 -12.30 17.60
CA GLN A 300 22.06 -11.12 17.29
C GLN A 300 21.83 -10.03 18.33
N GLY A 301 22.86 -9.74 19.09
CA GLY A 301 22.82 -8.67 20.08
C GLY A 301 22.89 -7.27 19.43
N PRO A 302 22.45 -6.24 20.17
CA PRO A 302 22.47 -4.87 19.69
C PRO A 302 23.90 -4.31 19.62
N VAL A 303 24.21 -3.57 18.54
CA VAL A 303 25.50 -2.92 18.26
C VAL A 303 25.30 -1.40 18.24
N THR A 304 26.26 -0.67 18.79
CA THR A 304 26.24 0.80 18.81
C THR A 304 26.42 1.37 17.40
N ILE A 305 25.66 2.40 17.07
CA ILE A 305 25.79 3.16 15.83
C ILE A 305 26.29 4.57 16.18
N ASN A 306 27.39 4.99 15.54
CA ASN A 306 27.95 6.34 15.65
C ASN A 306 27.70 7.09 14.34
N PHE A 307 27.12 8.29 14.44
CA PHE A 307 26.82 9.09 13.25
C PHE A 307 27.98 10.00 12.87
N THR A 308 28.28 10.05 11.56
CA THR A 308 29.33 10.88 10.95
C THR A 308 28.75 12.09 10.19
N ALA A 309 27.46 12.04 9.80
CA ALA A 309 26.82 13.08 9.01
C ALA A 309 25.41 13.42 9.54
N TYR A 310 24.35 12.78 9.10
CA TYR A 310 22.93 13.14 9.32
C TYR A 310 22.34 12.60 10.64
N GLY A 311 23.10 12.70 11.75
CA GLY A 311 22.66 12.13 13.04
C GLY A 311 21.38 12.73 13.61
N ASP A 312 21.05 13.99 13.29
CA ASP A 312 19.85 14.69 13.71
C ASP A 312 18.57 14.22 12.96
N GLU A 313 18.75 13.65 11.76
CA GLU A 313 17.68 13.03 10.97
C GLU A 313 17.71 11.49 11.05
N SER A 314 18.57 10.92 11.87
CA SER A 314 18.78 9.48 12.00
C SER A 314 18.10 8.89 13.21
N ASP A 315 17.76 7.61 13.12
CA ASP A 315 17.28 6.84 14.25
C ASP A 315 18.44 6.33 15.08
N PRO A 316 18.48 6.64 16.39
CA PRO A 316 19.62 6.26 17.23
C PRO A 316 19.68 4.75 17.44
N GLY A 317 20.90 4.23 17.54
CA GLY A 317 21.13 2.85 17.99
C GLY A 317 20.81 2.64 19.47
N PRO A 318 21.05 1.42 19.99
CA PRO A 318 21.73 0.34 19.27
C PRO A 318 20.82 -0.41 18.29
N MET A 319 21.43 -1.09 17.32
CA MET A 319 20.73 -1.89 16.30
C MET A 319 21.33 -3.29 16.22
N PRO A 320 20.55 -4.34 15.97
CA PRO A 320 21.07 -5.71 15.86
C PRO A 320 21.73 -5.95 14.49
N ILE A 321 22.75 -5.18 14.17
CA ILE A 321 23.51 -5.24 12.93
C ILE A 321 24.84 -5.95 13.19
N PRO A 322 25.07 -7.17 12.62
CA PRO A 322 26.35 -7.85 12.77
C PRO A 322 27.52 -7.00 12.27
N LEU A 323 28.67 -7.04 12.96
CA LEU A 323 29.87 -6.27 12.55
C LEU A 323 30.47 -6.76 11.23
N ASN A 324 30.06 -7.93 10.76
CA ASN A 324 30.40 -8.52 9.47
C ASN A 324 29.22 -8.56 8.50
N ALA A 325 28.17 -7.79 8.76
CA ALA A 325 27.07 -7.65 7.80
C ALA A 325 27.61 -7.17 6.45
N PRO A 326 27.06 -7.66 5.34
CA PRO A 326 27.55 -7.30 4.00
C PRO A 326 27.30 -5.81 3.74
N ILE A 327 28.28 -5.17 3.11
CA ILE A 327 28.21 -3.75 2.73
C ILE A 327 28.06 -3.67 1.22
N GLU A 328 27.24 -2.77 0.74
CA GLU A 328 27.16 -2.48 -0.70
C GLU A 328 28.55 -2.14 -1.25
N GLY A 329 28.93 -2.82 -2.34
CA GLY A 329 30.25 -2.68 -2.94
C GLY A 329 31.33 -3.60 -2.39
N ASP A 330 31.04 -4.49 -1.42
CA ASP A 330 32.02 -5.47 -0.93
C ASP A 330 32.69 -6.27 -2.07
N PRO A 331 33.95 -6.71 -1.93
CA PRO A 331 34.87 -6.47 -0.81
C PRO A 331 35.62 -5.13 -0.88
N ASN A 332 35.30 -4.26 -1.82
CA ASN A 332 35.92 -2.95 -2.00
C ASN A 332 34.85 -1.85 -1.93
N PRO A 333 34.18 -1.69 -0.76
CA PRO A 333 33.04 -0.79 -0.65
C PRO A 333 33.43 0.65 -1.00
N SER A 334 32.61 1.29 -1.82
CA SER A 334 32.74 2.68 -2.23
C SER A 334 31.36 3.24 -2.60
N GLY A 335 31.21 4.55 -2.61
CA GLY A 335 29.90 5.18 -2.85
C GLY A 335 29.04 5.16 -1.57
N ASP A 336 27.81 4.70 -1.69
CA ASP A 336 26.80 4.84 -0.63
C ASP A 336 26.95 3.84 0.52
N GLN A 337 27.63 2.71 0.29
CA GLN A 337 28.01 1.73 1.31
C GLN A 337 26.85 1.35 2.24
N HIS A 338 25.70 1.00 1.65
CA HIS A 338 24.53 0.61 2.41
C HIS A 338 24.73 -0.71 3.15
N VAL A 339 24.15 -0.77 4.36
CA VAL A 339 24.00 -2.01 5.15
C VAL A 339 22.54 -2.17 5.49
N LEU A 340 21.94 -3.29 5.07
CA LEU A 340 20.52 -3.57 5.24
C LEU A 340 20.35 -4.84 6.09
N VAL A 341 19.68 -4.74 7.23
CA VAL A 341 19.47 -5.87 8.15
C VAL A 341 18.00 -5.97 8.56
N LEU A 342 17.42 -7.16 8.37
CA LEU A 342 16.09 -7.50 8.83
C LEU A 342 16.18 -8.35 10.11
N ASP A 343 15.42 -7.99 11.13
CA ASP A 343 15.25 -8.77 12.36
C ASP A 343 13.96 -9.60 12.23
N ASN A 344 14.09 -10.91 12.00
CA ASN A 344 12.96 -11.81 11.82
C ASN A 344 12.21 -12.11 13.13
N ALA A 345 12.85 -11.89 14.27
CA ALA A 345 12.24 -12.12 15.58
C ALA A 345 11.31 -10.97 15.98
N ASN A 346 11.70 -9.72 15.64
CA ASN A 346 10.97 -8.51 16.05
C ASN A 346 10.32 -7.76 14.88
N CYS A 347 10.46 -8.22 13.64
CA CYS A 347 9.90 -7.56 12.44
C CYS A 347 10.37 -6.11 12.25
N TRP A 348 11.63 -5.85 12.45
CA TRP A 348 12.25 -4.56 12.17
C TRP A 348 13.21 -4.64 10.98
N LEU A 349 13.30 -3.57 10.21
CA LEU A 349 14.34 -3.34 9.22
C LEU A 349 15.23 -2.19 9.72
N TYR A 350 16.51 -2.41 9.63
CA TYR A 350 17.57 -1.45 9.97
C TYR A 350 18.41 -1.18 8.74
N GLU A 351 18.59 0.07 8.41
CA GLU A 351 19.35 0.49 7.24
C GLU A 351 20.34 1.57 7.60
N LEU A 352 21.59 1.41 7.14
CA LEU A 352 22.67 2.37 7.32
C LEU A 352 23.13 2.89 5.95
N TYR A 353 23.54 4.14 5.91
CA TYR A 353 24.19 4.81 4.79
C TYR A 353 25.64 5.17 5.18
N ASP A 354 26.59 5.10 4.23
CA ASP A 354 28.03 5.36 4.42
C ASP A 354 28.56 4.60 5.64
N ALA A 355 28.27 3.29 5.67
CA ALA A 355 28.47 2.45 6.83
C ALA A 355 29.85 1.79 6.81
N GLN A 356 30.55 1.85 7.95
CA GLN A 356 31.83 1.19 8.15
C GLN A 356 31.92 0.59 9.55
N PRO A 357 32.42 -0.65 9.73
CA PRO A 357 32.63 -1.21 11.04
C PRO A 357 33.80 -0.47 11.76
N ASN A 358 33.61 -0.19 13.04
CA ASN A 358 34.57 0.51 13.87
C ASN A 358 34.72 -0.17 15.24
N GLY A 359 35.65 -1.11 15.36
CA GLY A 359 35.83 -1.90 16.57
C GLY A 359 34.63 -2.76 16.91
N SER A 360 33.90 -2.40 17.97
CA SER A 360 32.65 -3.06 18.40
C SER A 360 31.37 -2.26 18.02
N ALA A 361 31.50 -1.31 17.11
CA ALA A 361 30.41 -0.41 16.69
C ALA A 361 30.40 -0.25 15.17
N TRP A 362 29.36 0.39 14.64
CA TRP A 362 29.31 0.93 13.30
C TRP A 362 29.48 2.45 13.32
N ASN A 363 30.22 2.98 12.35
CA ASN A 363 30.09 4.37 11.94
C ASN A 363 29.16 4.42 10.73
N ALA A 364 28.23 5.37 10.70
CA ALA A 364 27.30 5.54 9.60
C ALA A 364 27.02 7.02 9.32
N GLY A 365 26.81 7.40 8.08
CA GLY A 365 26.37 8.73 7.69
C GLY A 365 24.95 9.00 8.18
N SER A 366 24.06 8.03 8.01
CA SER A 366 22.70 8.04 8.55
C SER A 366 22.21 6.64 8.88
N ALA A 367 21.10 6.55 9.62
CA ALA A 367 20.42 5.30 9.91
C ALA A 367 18.91 5.48 9.96
N ALA A 368 18.18 4.45 9.54
CA ALA A 368 16.73 4.38 9.63
C ALA A 368 16.27 3.04 10.18
N VAL A 369 15.18 3.09 10.96
CA VAL A 369 14.50 1.92 11.52
C VAL A 369 13.07 1.90 11.01
N TRP A 370 12.60 0.72 10.56
CA TRP A 370 11.28 0.55 9.99
C TRP A 370 10.57 -0.62 10.63
N ASP A 371 9.34 -0.39 11.10
CA ASP A 371 8.44 -1.47 11.51
C ASP A 371 7.84 -2.14 10.27
N LEU A 372 8.27 -3.37 9.96
CA LEU A 372 7.80 -4.10 8.78
C LEU A 372 6.33 -4.52 8.86
N THR A 373 5.67 -4.31 10.01
CA THR A 373 4.26 -4.65 10.25
C THR A 373 3.33 -3.44 10.27
N ALA A 374 3.87 -2.22 10.13
CA ALA A 374 3.14 -0.97 10.22
C ALA A 374 3.28 -0.13 8.95
N ASP A 375 2.31 0.76 8.74
CA ASP A 375 2.36 1.77 7.68
C ASP A 375 2.88 3.08 8.27
N GLU A 376 4.19 3.15 8.46
CA GLU A 376 4.86 4.27 9.13
C GLU A 376 5.58 5.14 8.11
N GLN A 377 5.57 6.46 8.38
CA GLN A 377 6.31 7.45 7.62
C GLN A 377 7.36 8.12 8.51
N ARG A 378 8.56 8.31 7.97
CA ARG A 378 9.59 9.14 8.59
C ARG A 378 9.12 10.60 8.72
N PRO A 379 9.68 11.37 9.65
CA PRO A 379 9.40 12.79 9.73
C PRO A 379 9.59 13.47 8.38
N TYR A 380 8.66 14.32 8.01
CA TYR A 380 8.77 15.12 6.78
C TYR A 380 10.07 15.91 6.78
N THR A 381 10.76 15.91 5.65
CA THR A 381 12.08 16.50 5.40
C THR A 381 13.26 15.76 5.98
N TRP A 382 13.05 14.61 6.63
CA TRP A 382 14.14 13.76 7.05
C TRP A 382 14.54 12.78 5.96
N THR A 383 15.86 12.63 5.76
CA THR A 383 16.40 11.54 4.96
C THR A 383 16.27 10.19 5.70
N SER A 384 16.59 9.09 5.03
CA SER A 384 16.81 7.77 5.62
C SER A 384 18.24 7.30 5.31
N ALA A 385 18.45 6.01 5.13
CA ALA A 385 19.60 5.52 4.40
C ALA A 385 19.49 5.80 2.88
N ASP A 386 18.33 6.18 2.39
CA ASP A 386 18.02 6.55 1.01
C ASP A 386 17.64 8.04 0.92
N ALA A 387 18.02 8.70 -0.15
CA ALA A 387 17.86 10.15 -0.31
C ALA A 387 16.41 10.64 -0.27
N ALA A 388 15.45 9.82 -0.67
CA ALA A 388 14.03 10.14 -0.63
C ALA A 388 13.38 10.04 0.76
N GLY A 389 14.14 9.60 1.80
CA GLY A 389 13.58 9.26 3.10
C GLY A 389 12.72 7.99 3.05
N LEU A 390 13.02 7.09 2.12
CA LEU A 390 12.36 5.80 1.90
C LEU A 390 13.17 4.65 2.51
N PRO A 391 12.57 3.50 2.78
CA PRO A 391 13.33 2.26 2.98
C PRO A 391 13.86 1.76 1.63
N ILE A 392 15.09 1.21 1.64
CA ILE A 392 15.74 0.63 0.46
C ILE A 392 15.26 -0.79 0.21
N PHE A 393 15.33 -1.64 1.24
CA PHE A 393 15.11 -3.08 1.14
C PHE A 393 13.75 -3.46 0.51
N PRO A 394 12.61 -2.85 0.86
CA PRO A 394 11.31 -3.20 0.30
C PRO A 394 11.19 -2.97 -1.21
N GLY A 395 12.07 -2.15 -1.78
CA GLY A 395 12.10 -1.85 -3.21
C GLY A 395 13.10 -2.68 -4.02
N LEU A 396 13.88 -3.55 -3.37
CA LEU A 396 14.87 -4.40 -4.05
C LEU A 396 14.21 -5.58 -4.76
N ILE A 397 14.63 -5.83 -6.00
CA ILE A 397 14.33 -7.07 -6.70
C ILE A 397 15.18 -8.19 -6.09
N ARG A 398 14.56 -9.27 -5.59
CA ARG A 398 15.24 -10.40 -4.98
C ARG A 398 15.05 -11.67 -5.79
N TYR A 399 16.08 -12.51 -5.82
CA TYR A 399 16.05 -13.73 -6.60
C TYR A 399 14.97 -14.73 -6.11
N ASP A 400 14.74 -14.83 -4.79
CA ASP A 400 13.73 -15.73 -4.23
C ASP A 400 12.30 -15.41 -4.70
N GLU A 401 11.97 -14.14 -4.92
CA GLU A 401 10.67 -13.70 -5.45
C GLU A 401 10.54 -14.06 -6.93
N VAL A 402 11.59 -13.79 -7.71
CA VAL A 402 11.59 -14.13 -9.14
C VAL A 402 11.53 -15.62 -9.34
N ALA A 403 12.26 -16.41 -8.54
CA ALA A 403 12.20 -17.88 -8.54
C ALA A 403 10.82 -18.41 -8.12
N ALA A 404 10.12 -17.70 -7.20
CA ALA A 404 8.74 -18.00 -6.81
C ALA A 404 7.70 -17.57 -7.86
N GLY A 405 8.11 -16.82 -8.90
CA GLY A 405 7.27 -16.44 -10.03
C GLY A 405 6.48 -15.14 -9.82
N GLN A 406 6.72 -14.38 -8.74
CA GLN A 406 6.03 -13.10 -8.52
C GLN A 406 6.78 -12.17 -7.57
N ILE A 407 6.75 -10.87 -7.89
CA ILE A 407 7.13 -9.76 -7.02
C ILE A 407 5.84 -9.03 -6.62
N ASN A 408 5.64 -8.79 -5.32
CA ASN A 408 4.40 -8.23 -4.77
C ASN A 408 4.56 -6.80 -4.21
N HIS A 409 5.50 -6.04 -4.72
CA HIS A 409 5.79 -4.67 -4.32
C HIS A 409 6.31 -3.83 -5.50
N ALA A 410 6.34 -2.51 -5.33
CA ALA A 410 7.00 -1.59 -6.26
C ALA A 410 8.52 -1.73 -6.20
N ILE A 411 9.20 -1.40 -7.28
CA ILE A 411 10.64 -1.51 -7.40
C ILE A 411 11.29 -0.14 -7.15
N ARG A 412 12.41 -0.10 -6.42
CA ARG A 412 13.25 1.09 -6.25
C ARG A 412 13.97 1.41 -7.55
N PHE A 413 14.01 2.72 -7.93
CA PHE A 413 14.84 3.15 -9.06
C PHE A 413 15.42 4.54 -8.83
N THR A 414 16.45 4.88 -9.64
CA THR A 414 17.15 6.16 -9.60
C THR A 414 16.99 6.95 -10.89
N LEU A 415 17.14 8.27 -10.80
CA LEU A 415 17.24 9.19 -11.92
C LEU A 415 18.39 10.18 -11.69
N GLN A 416 19.02 10.63 -12.79
CA GLN A 416 20.13 11.59 -12.73
C GLN A 416 19.69 12.97 -12.21
N SER A 417 18.41 13.33 -12.38
CA SER A 417 17.92 14.67 -12.05
C SER A 417 16.61 14.60 -11.29
N SER A 418 16.59 15.18 -10.09
CA SER A 418 15.39 15.40 -9.30
C SER A 418 15.14 16.88 -9.04
N ARG A 419 14.00 17.22 -8.46
CA ARG A 419 13.65 18.58 -8.02
C ARG A 419 13.44 18.65 -6.52
N ALA A 420 13.43 19.89 -5.99
CA ALA A 420 13.16 20.19 -4.57
C ALA A 420 11.69 19.92 -4.19
N ALA A 421 11.28 18.68 -4.32
CA ALA A 421 9.94 18.21 -3.99
C ALA A 421 9.93 16.70 -3.75
N PHE A 422 8.91 16.24 -3.04
CA PHE A 422 8.62 14.81 -2.89
C PHE A 422 7.12 14.53 -2.95
N ILE A 423 6.78 13.28 -3.19
CA ILE A 423 5.41 12.75 -3.08
C ILE A 423 5.43 11.48 -2.22
N PRO A 424 4.37 11.17 -1.47
CA PRO A 424 4.30 9.91 -0.71
C PRO A 424 4.54 8.68 -1.60
N PRO A 425 5.27 7.66 -1.10
CA PRO A 425 5.71 7.46 0.29
C PRO A 425 6.99 8.21 0.70
N ALA A 426 7.65 8.96 -0.19
CA ALA A 426 8.84 9.72 0.16
C ALA A 426 8.54 10.82 1.19
N SER A 427 9.53 11.12 2.03
CA SER A 427 9.48 12.18 3.06
C SER A 427 10.48 13.30 2.84
N HIS A 428 11.43 13.14 1.91
CA HIS A 428 12.55 14.05 1.70
C HIS A 428 12.84 14.28 0.21
N TRP A 429 13.57 15.35 -0.10
CA TRP A 429 14.14 15.65 -1.41
C TRP A 429 15.65 15.93 -1.30
N ALA A 430 16.42 15.51 -2.29
CA ALA A 430 17.88 15.66 -2.32
C ALA A 430 18.36 16.51 -3.51
N ALA A 431 17.59 17.54 -3.90
CA ALA A 431 17.95 18.43 -5.00
C ALA A 431 17.42 19.85 -4.76
N ASN A 432 18.04 20.81 -5.43
CA ASN A 432 17.64 22.23 -5.37
C ASN A 432 16.93 22.71 -6.65
N SER A 433 16.73 21.83 -7.64
CA SER A 433 16.07 22.19 -8.89
C SER A 433 14.59 22.52 -8.66
N THR A 434 14.11 23.59 -9.30
CA THR A 434 12.69 23.96 -9.34
C THR A 434 12.03 23.60 -10.67
N ASN A 435 12.73 22.89 -11.57
CA ASN A 435 12.19 22.49 -12.87
C ASN A 435 11.01 21.52 -12.67
N ALA A 436 9.84 21.93 -13.14
CA ALA A 436 8.60 21.14 -12.97
C ALA A 436 8.63 19.79 -13.71
N LEU A 437 9.50 19.62 -14.72
CA LEU A 437 9.67 18.36 -15.45
C LEU A 437 10.69 17.42 -14.79
N ALA A 438 11.55 17.91 -13.87
CA ALA A 438 12.40 17.05 -13.09
C ALA A 438 11.54 16.29 -12.06
N ALA A 439 11.86 15.02 -11.83
CA ALA A 439 11.11 14.15 -10.95
C ALA A 439 11.16 14.63 -9.47
N PRO A 440 10.04 14.68 -8.75
CA PRO A 440 10.11 14.73 -7.29
C PRO A 440 10.53 13.34 -6.76
N MET A 441 11.17 13.28 -5.58
CA MET A 441 11.38 12.01 -4.90
C MET A 441 10.04 11.33 -4.62
N GLY A 442 9.99 10.01 -4.70
CA GLY A 442 8.74 9.25 -4.62
C GLY A 442 7.92 9.19 -5.91
N MET A 443 8.35 9.85 -7.00
CA MET A 443 7.67 9.75 -8.29
C MET A 443 7.55 8.28 -8.73
N ARG A 444 6.36 7.91 -9.21
CA ARG A 444 6.09 6.53 -9.59
C ARG A 444 5.96 6.39 -11.10
N LEU A 445 6.73 5.47 -11.67
CA LEU A 445 6.62 5.05 -13.06
C LEU A 445 5.94 3.68 -13.14
N ARG A 446 5.10 3.48 -14.14
CA ARG A 446 4.44 2.20 -14.41
C ARG A 446 4.69 1.79 -15.85
N LEU A 447 5.17 0.57 -16.06
CA LEU A 447 5.30 -0.01 -17.40
C LEU A 447 3.91 -0.07 -18.06
N LYS A 448 3.79 0.43 -19.29
CA LYS A 448 2.53 0.47 -20.02
C LYS A 448 1.91 -0.90 -20.17
N ALA A 449 0.61 -1.01 -19.96
CA ALA A 449 -0.12 -2.27 -20.09
C ALA A 449 0.03 -2.88 -21.50
N SER A 450 0.17 -2.03 -22.54
CA SER A 450 0.34 -2.43 -23.94
C SER A 450 1.74 -2.94 -24.30
N PHE A 451 2.74 -2.76 -23.42
CA PHE A 451 4.09 -3.28 -23.69
C PHE A 451 4.07 -4.80 -23.69
N ASP A 452 4.55 -5.42 -24.78
CA ASP A 452 4.56 -6.88 -24.90
C ASP A 452 5.79 -7.48 -24.18
N ILE A 453 5.54 -8.27 -23.16
CA ILE A 453 6.57 -8.94 -22.38
C ILE A 453 6.82 -10.40 -22.81
N SER A 454 6.06 -10.91 -23.78
CA SER A 454 6.09 -12.33 -24.16
C SER A 454 7.43 -12.78 -24.76
N GLY A 455 8.23 -11.84 -25.29
CA GLY A 455 9.56 -12.10 -25.83
C GLY A 455 10.67 -12.25 -24.78
N PHE A 456 10.40 -11.91 -23.53
CA PHE A 456 11.38 -11.99 -22.44
C PHE A 456 11.38 -13.37 -21.77
N SER A 457 12.46 -13.70 -21.07
CA SER A 457 12.54 -14.90 -20.23
C SER A 457 11.49 -14.92 -19.12
N ALA A 458 11.25 -16.08 -18.52
CA ALA A 458 10.31 -16.19 -17.39
C ALA A 458 10.73 -15.29 -16.21
N ALA A 459 12.03 -15.17 -15.93
CA ALA A 459 12.54 -14.30 -14.87
C ALA A 459 12.26 -12.82 -15.16
N ASN A 460 12.60 -12.34 -16.37
CA ASN A 460 12.33 -10.96 -16.77
C ASN A 460 10.84 -10.68 -16.89
N GLN A 461 10.01 -11.65 -17.29
CA GLN A 461 8.54 -11.48 -17.28
C GLN A 461 7.98 -11.24 -15.88
N VAL A 462 8.53 -11.86 -14.83
CA VAL A 462 8.15 -11.61 -13.43
C VAL A 462 8.46 -10.16 -13.05
N ILE A 463 9.66 -9.67 -13.37
CA ILE A 463 10.07 -8.27 -13.11
C ILE A 463 9.16 -7.29 -13.86
N LEU A 464 8.98 -7.51 -15.17
CA LEU A 464 8.15 -6.65 -16.01
C LEU A 464 6.67 -6.68 -15.61
N THR A 465 6.17 -7.80 -15.10
CA THR A 465 4.81 -7.90 -14.54
C THR A 465 4.66 -7.06 -13.28
N ALA A 466 5.66 -7.07 -12.39
CA ALA A 466 5.67 -6.19 -11.21
C ALA A 466 5.70 -4.71 -11.62
N LEU A 467 6.51 -4.35 -12.63
CA LEU A 467 6.55 -2.98 -13.17
C LEU A 467 5.22 -2.53 -13.78
N LYS A 468 4.43 -3.45 -14.35
CA LYS A 468 3.06 -3.15 -14.82
C LYS A 468 2.06 -3.00 -13.67
N LYS A 469 2.21 -3.79 -12.62
CA LYS A 469 1.25 -3.86 -11.52
C LYS A 469 1.54 -2.85 -10.43
N TYR A 470 2.77 -2.85 -9.95
CA TYR A 470 3.20 -2.01 -8.82
C TYR A 470 4.05 -0.82 -9.26
N GLY A 471 4.64 -0.89 -10.46
CA GLY A 471 5.54 0.14 -10.98
C GLY A 471 6.86 0.22 -10.23
N MET A 472 7.53 1.36 -10.36
CA MET A 472 8.77 1.65 -9.64
C MET A 472 8.72 3.05 -9.04
N ILE A 473 9.37 3.23 -7.87
CA ILE A 473 9.37 4.46 -7.07
C ILE A 473 10.77 5.07 -7.11
N MET A 474 10.84 6.36 -7.46
CA MET A 474 12.08 7.12 -7.43
C MET A 474 12.53 7.36 -6.00
N ALA A 475 13.69 6.85 -5.65
CA ALA A 475 14.19 6.84 -4.28
C ALA A 475 15.49 7.61 -4.10
N ASP A 476 16.30 7.76 -5.17
CA ASP A 476 17.56 8.48 -5.09
C ASP A 476 17.95 9.14 -6.42
N ASN A 477 18.94 10.03 -6.34
CA ASN A 477 19.69 10.52 -7.51
C ASN A 477 20.78 9.51 -7.86
N GLY A 478 20.92 9.23 -9.15
CA GLY A 478 21.89 8.26 -9.65
C GLY A 478 21.82 8.21 -11.18
N SER A 479 22.24 7.11 -11.77
CA SER A 479 22.03 6.90 -13.21
C SER A 479 20.55 6.76 -13.52
N SER A 480 20.11 7.31 -14.67
CA SER A 480 18.68 7.30 -15.01
C SER A 480 18.19 5.91 -15.37
N MET A 481 17.02 5.53 -14.85
CA MET A 481 16.33 4.25 -15.10
C MET A 481 17.07 3.01 -14.56
N TYR A 482 17.92 3.18 -13.56
CA TYR A 482 18.55 2.07 -12.84
C TYR A 482 17.58 1.54 -11.79
N ILE A 483 17.22 0.25 -11.90
CA ILE A 483 16.39 -0.46 -10.92
C ILE A 483 17.27 -1.27 -9.98
N SER A 484 17.00 -1.16 -8.68
CA SER A 484 17.81 -1.77 -7.64
C SER A 484 17.36 -3.20 -7.34
N GLY A 485 18.31 -4.06 -6.99
CA GLY A 485 18.05 -5.41 -6.54
C GLY A 485 19.18 -5.96 -5.68
N ALA A 486 18.95 -7.12 -5.08
CA ALA A 486 19.95 -7.81 -4.28
C ALA A 486 20.83 -8.71 -5.15
N PRO A 487 22.14 -8.83 -4.82
CA PRO A 487 23.03 -9.78 -5.47
C PRO A 487 22.55 -11.20 -5.23
N ASN A 488 22.79 -12.11 -6.18
CA ASN A 488 22.55 -13.54 -5.99
C ASN A 488 23.29 -14.34 -7.07
N ASP A 489 23.96 -15.41 -6.70
CA ASP A 489 24.74 -16.25 -7.63
C ASP A 489 23.88 -16.96 -8.69
N ASN A 490 22.59 -17.03 -8.49
CA ASN A 490 21.67 -17.64 -9.44
C ASN A 490 21.17 -16.69 -10.54
N TRP A 491 21.48 -15.37 -10.45
CA TRP A 491 21.14 -14.47 -11.54
C TRP A 491 21.90 -14.81 -12.82
N ASN A 492 21.20 -14.75 -13.93
CA ASN A 492 21.82 -14.79 -15.26
C ASN A 492 21.97 -13.34 -15.76
N ASN A 493 23.18 -12.81 -15.70
CA ASN A 493 23.46 -11.43 -16.08
C ASN A 493 23.16 -11.13 -17.56
N ASP A 494 23.43 -12.10 -18.46
CA ASP A 494 23.10 -11.95 -19.88
C ASP A 494 21.58 -11.87 -20.10
N ASP A 495 20.81 -12.62 -19.32
CA ASP A 495 19.35 -12.54 -19.36
C ASP A 495 18.82 -11.25 -18.77
N LEU A 496 19.34 -10.82 -17.62
CA LEU A 496 18.99 -9.53 -17.01
C LEU A 496 19.30 -8.36 -17.95
N HIS A 497 20.38 -8.44 -18.72
CA HIS A 497 20.75 -7.41 -19.69
C HIS A 497 19.66 -7.16 -20.75
N ASN A 498 18.82 -8.14 -21.07
CA ASN A 498 17.70 -7.95 -22.00
C ASN A 498 16.65 -6.96 -21.47
N LEU A 499 16.62 -6.63 -20.16
CA LEU A 499 15.77 -5.56 -19.64
C LEU A 499 16.12 -4.19 -20.23
N THR A 500 17.31 -4.02 -20.80
CA THR A 500 17.71 -2.79 -21.51
C THR A 500 16.95 -2.54 -22.81
N ASP A 501 16.21 -3.54 -23.32
CA ASP A 501 15.28 -3.35 -24.45
C ASP A 501 14.03 -2.55 -24.05
N VAL A 502 13.77 -2.41 -22.75
CA VAL A 502 12.70 -1.55 -22.20
C VAL A 502 13.26 -0.15 -22.00
N THR A 503 12.59 0.87 -22.51
CA THR A 503 13.05 2.26 -22.43
C THR A 503 12.11 3.12 -21.58
N ALA A 504 12.56 4.31 -21.20
CA ALA A 504 11.71 5.27 -20.47
C ALA A 504 10.40 5.58 -21.22
N SER A 505 10.41 5.54 -22.58
CA SER A 505 9.20 5.74 -23.38
C SER A 505 8.13 4.68 -23.21
N ASP A 506 8.48 3.51 -22.65
CA ASP A 506 7.55 2.40 -22.39
C ASP A 506 6.81 2.55 -21.05
N PHE A 507 7.15 3.58 -20.28
CA PHE A 507 6.52 3.87 -18.99
C PHE A 507 5.55 5.06 -19.07
N ASP A 508 4.59 5.04 -18.14
CA ASP A 508 3.75 6.18 -17.79
C ASP A 508 4.18 6.71 -16.41
N VAL A 509 4.22 8.04 -16.28
CA VAL A 509 4.27 8.68 -14.95
C VAL A 509 2.89 8.61 -14.33
N ILE A 510 2.75 8.04 -13.14
CA ILE A 510 1.48 8.00 -12.41
C ILE A 510 1.20 9.38 -11.80
N GLN A 511 -0.09 9.76 -11.76
CA GLN A 511 -0.52 11.05 -11.27
C GLN A 511 0.09 11.39 -9.90
N MET A 512 0.82 12.50 -9.87
CA MET A 512 1.54 12.97 -8.68
C MET A 512 0.63 13.87 -7.83
N THR A 513 -0.01 13.27 -6.83
CA THR A 513 -0.89 14.02 -5.91
C THR A 513 -0.89 13.36 -4.52
N PRO A 514 -0.56 14.08 -3.45
CA PRO A 514 -0.05 15.46 -3.40
C PRO A 514 1.45 15.58 -3.78
N VAL A 515 1.90 16.77 -4.20
CA VAL A 515 3.33 17.11 -4.35
C VAL A 515 3.71 18.07 -3.24
N TYR A 516 4.69 17.70 -2.43
CA TYR A 516 5.19 18.50 -1.32
C TYR A 516 6.48 19.22 -1.70
N THR A 517 6.56 20.49 -1.31
CA THR A 517 7.71 21.37 -1.46
C THR A 517 7.92 22.10 -0.13
N ALA A 518 8.98 22.88 0.03
CA ALA A 518 9.21 23.67 1.25
C ALA A 518 8.03 24.57 1.66
N SER A 519 7.13 24.91 0.72
CA SER A 519 6.01 25.82 0.96
C SER A 519 4.72 25.14 1.45
N ASN A 520 4.58 23.82 1.31
CA ASN A 520 3.33 23.10 1.57
C ASN A 520 3.52 21.76 2.28
N ILE A 521 4.62 21.57 3.00
CA ILE A 521 4.84 20.38 3.84
C ILE A 521 3.69 20.25 4.84
N PRO A 522 3.09 19.05 4.99
CA PRO A 522 2.05 18.82 5.98
C PRO A 522 2.49 19.24 7.38
N GLN A 523 1.61 19.92 8.10
CA GLN A 523 1.85 20.37 9.48
C GLN A 523 1.04 19.50 10.43
N GLY A 524 1.64 19.13 11.56
CA GLY A 524 1.01 18.34 12.60
C GLY A 524 1.79 18.41 13.90
N ALA A 525 1.33 17.69 14.91
CA ALA A 525 1.98 17.66 16.21
C ALA A 525 3.00 16.52 16.29
N ALA A 526 4.21 16.83 16.76
CA ALA A 526 5.15 15.81 17.19
C ALA A 526 4.56 14.99 18.37
N PRO A 527 5.06 13.79 18.65
CA PRO A 527 4.59 12.98 19.76
C PRO A 527 4.72 13.70 21.12
N VAL A 528 3.83 13.34 22.04
CA VAL A 528 3.90 13.86 23.43
C VAL A 528 4.28 12.71 24.36
N ILE A 529 5.39 12.86 25.10
CA ILE A 529 5.80 11.94 26.15
C ILE A 529 5.25 12.47 27.48
N ALA A 530 4.24 11.80 28.03
CA ALA A 530 3.62 12.17 29.29
C ALA A 530 4.45 11.73 30.50
N SER A 531 5.13 10.57 30.39
CA SER A 531 6.03 10.08 31.44
C SER A 531 7.12 9.18 30.85
N PHE A 532 8.30 9.17 31.48
CA PHE A 532 9.37 8.21 31.29
C PHE A 532 10.00 7.94 32.67
N THR A 533 9.80 6.72 33.19
CA THR A 533 10.10 6.36 34.58
C THR A 533 10.84 5.03 34.66
N ALA A 534 11.42 4.71 35.81
CA ALA A 534 12.04 3.44 36.11
C ALA A 534 11.48 2.84 37.40
N SER A 535 11.46 1.50 37.50
CA SER A 535 11.11 0.79 38.75
C SER A 535 12.04 1.15 39.91
N SER A 536 13.29 1.52 39.62
CA SER A 536 14.26 2.08 40.56
C SER A 536 15.27 2.94 39.82
N GLN A 537 15.69 4.07 40.41
CA GLN A 537 16.72 4.94 39.86
C GLN A 537 18.10 4.73 40.52
N SER A 538 18.19 3.83 41.53
CA SER A 538 19.47 3.46 42.18
C SER A 538 19.44 1.97 42.44
N VAL A 539 20.38 1.25 41.90
CA VAL A 539 20.46 -0.22 41.93
C VAL A 539 21.89 -0.72 42.03
N SER A 540 22.09 -1.94 42.50
CA SER A 540 23.39 -2.60 42.35
C SER A 540 23.65 -2.92 40.89
N ALA A 541 24.89 -2.83 40.45
CA ALA A 541 25.32 -3.11 39.08
C ALA A 541 24.81 -4.47 38.60
N GLY A 542 24.19 -4.52 37.41
CA GLY A 542 23.62 -5.73 36.82
C GLY A 542 22.22 -6.11 37.34
N THR A 543 21.59 -5.28 38.20
CA THR A 543 20.21 -5.51 38.64
C THR A 543 19.22 -5.10 37.54
N PRO A 544 18.21 -5.95 37.20
CA PRO A 544 17.20 -5.59 36.24
C PRO A 544 16.34 -4.41 36.72
N VAL A 545 16.12 -3.45 35.82
CA VAL A 545 15.25 -2.27 36.03
C VAL A 545 14.26 -2.19 34.88
N THR A 546 12.99 -2.07 35.21
CA THR A 546 11.95 -1.82 34.20
C THR A 546 11.85 -0.32 33.94
N LEU A 547 12.11 0.09 32.71
CA LEU A 547 11.77 1.41 32.17
C LEU A 547 10.32 1.37 31.71
N SER A 548 9.56 2.41 31.97
CA SER A 548 8.14 2.54 31.56
C SER A 548 7.86 3.94 31.06
N TRP A 549 7.00 4.04 30.05
CA TRP A 549 6.63 5.33 29.47
C TRP A 549 5.15 5.37 29.09
N SER A 550 4.64 6.59 29.07
CA SER A 550 3.33 6.92 28.53
C SER A 550 3.50 8.03 27.51
N LEU A 551 2.96 7.83 26.32
CA LEU A 551 3.07 8.77 25.22
C LEU A 551 1.83 8.72 24.31
N THR A 552 1.67 9.74 23.48
CA THR A 552 0.60 9.81 22.47
C THR A 552 1.17 10.33 21.15
N GLY A 553 0.62 9.84 20.04
CA GLY A 553 0.92 10.34 18.69
C GLY A 553 2.26 9.88 18.12
N ALA A 554 2.95 8.90 18.72
CA ALA A 554 4.14 8.31 18.11
C ALA A 554 3.76 7.19 17.14
N SER A 555 4.48 7.10 16.03
CA SER A 555 4.46 5.96 15.12
C SER A 555 5.38 4.86 15.65
N TYR A 556 6.58 5.21 16.09
CA TYR A 556 7.53 4.26 16.67
C TYR A 556 8.34 4.88 17.80
N VAL A 557 8.97 4.00 18.59
CA VAL A 557 9.72 4.36 19.80
C VAL A 557 11.08 3.68 19.80
N ILE A 558 12.11 4.43 20.19
CA ILE A 558 13.46 3.91 20.40
C ILE A 558 13.91 4.28 21.81
N VAL A 559 14.60 3.36 22.49
CA VAL A 559 15.25 3.62 23.79
C VAL A 559 16.75 3.37 23.67
N SER A 560 17.54 4.37 23.94
CA SER A 560 19.00 4.32 23.85
C SER A 560 19.65 4.77 25.16
N PRO A 561 20.77 4.18 25.57
CA PRO A 561 21.44 3.01 25.02
C PRO A 561 20.80 1.67 25.42
N GLY A 562 21.22 0.59 24.79
CA GLY A 562 21.03 -0.78 25.29
C GLY A 562 19.78 -1.50 24.83
N ILE A 563 18.78 -0.82 24.24
CA ILE A 563 17.51 -1.43 23.81
C ILE A 563 17.32 -1.32 22.29
N GLY A 564 17.25 -0.10 21.73
CA GLY A 564 16.92 0.15 20.33
C GLY A 564 15.43 0.34 20.12
N ALA A 565 14.92 -0.07 18.95
CA ALA A 565 13.50 0.03 18.60
C ALA A 565 12.65 -0.93 19.43
N VAL A 566 11.50 -0.43 19.90
CA VAL A 566 10.62 -1.18 20.79
C VAL A 566 9.16 -0.96 20.47
N ARG A 567 8.34 -2.00 20.68
CA ARG A 567 6.88 -1.91 20.77
C ARG A 567 6.44 -1.94 22.24
N GLY A 568 5.28 -1.38 22.52
CA GLY A 568 4.73 -1.36 23.88
C GLY A 568 5.14 -0.14 24.70
N THR A 569 4.98 -0.23 26.03
CA THR A 569 5.13 0.91 26.96
C THR A 569 6.18 0.68 28.04
N SER A 570 6.95 -0.39 27.95
CA SER A 570 8.02 -0.70 28.89
C SER A 570 9.11 -1.58 28.27
N ALA A 571 10.30 -1.53 28.86
CA ALA A 571 11.42 -2.41 28.55
C ALA A 571 12.28 -2.64 29.78
N VAL A 572 13.01 -3.77 29.83
CA VAL A 572 13.91 -4.10 30.93
C VAL A 572 15.35 -3.82 30.53
N VAL A 573 16.09 -3.13 31.40
CA VAL A 573 17.52 -2.89 31.27
C VAL A 573 18.27 -3.46 32.48
N THR A 574 19.54 -3.81 32.30
CA THR A 574 20.43 -4.32 33.35
C THR A 574 21.70 -3.48 33.40
N PRO A 575 21.64 -2.24 33.94
CA PRO A 575 22.78 -1.33 33.90
C PRO A 575 23.92 -1.86 34.80
N THR A 576 25.10 -2.00 34.20
CA THR A 576 26.34 -2.37 34.91
C THR A 576 27.14 -1.16 35.38
N GLN A 577 26.75 0.03 34.93
CA GLN A 577 27.27 1.34 35.30
C GLN A 577 26.15 2.39 35.26
N SER A 578 26.35 3.51 35.94
CA SER A 578 25.39 4.61 35.89
C SER A 578 25.15 5.04 34.45
N THR A 579 23.91 4.99 34.03
CA THR A 579 23.49 5.17 32.62
C THR A 579 22.33 6.14 32.51
N THR A 580 22.45 7.07 31.56
CA THR A 580 21.31 7.91 31.15
C THR A 580 20.63 7.28 29.95
N TYR A 581 19.38 6.90 30.12
CA TYR A 581 18.54 6.39 29.05
C TYR A 581 17.76 7.53 28.42
N THR A 582 17.63 7.53 27.10
CA THR A 582 16.83 8.47 26.34
C THR A 582 15.74 7.70 25.60
N LEU A 583 14.51 8.14 25.78
CA LEU A 583 13.34 7.68 25.03
C LEU A 583 13.14 8.65 23.85
N TYR A 584 13.06 8.10 22.66
CA TYR A 584 12.76 8.82 21.42
C TYR A 584 11.40 8.36 20.91
N ALA A 585 10.46 9.28 20.81
CA ALA A 585 9.14 9.06 20.24
C ALA A 585 9.04 9.83 18.92
N THR A 586 8.75 9.16 17.82
CA THR A 586 8.83 9.74 16.46
C THR A 586 7.51 9.51 15.70
N ASN A 587 7.10 10.50 14.89
CA ASN A 587 6.03 10.40 13.89
C ASN A 587 6.38 11.25 12.65
N ALA A 588 5.49 11.31 11.66
CA ALA A 588 5.69 12.10 10.44
C ALA A 588 5.95 13.62 10.69
N PHE A 589 5.62 14.15 11.86
CA PHE A 589 5.74 15.58 12.18
C PHE A 589 6.93 15.90 13.10
N GLY A 590 7.74 14.90 13.44
CA GLY A 590 8.98 15.09 14.18
C GLY A 590 9.18 14.09 15.32
N ARG A 591 10.17 14.42 16.15
CA ARG A 591 10.63 13.59 17.27
C ARG A 591 10.55 14.36 18.58
N THR A 592 10.11 13.69 19.65
CA THR A 592 10.17 14.16 21.04
C THR A 592 11.03 13.22 21.85
N THR A 593 11.81 13.74 22.79
CA THR A 593 12.72 12.96 23.65
C THR A 593 12.46 13.20 25.12
N ALA A 594 12.72 12.16 25.92
CA ALA A 594 12.78 12.28 27.38
C ALA A 594 13.98 11.46 27.89
N THR A 595 14.61 11.93 28.96
CA THR A 595 15.79 11.27 29.57
C THR A 595 15.52 10.82 30.98
N LEU A 596 16.14 9.71 31.36
CA LEU A 596 16.07 9.12 32.70
C LEU A 596 17.44 8.59 33.09
N ASN A 597 17.94 8.98 34.26
CA ASN A 597 19.22 8.51 34.78
C ASN A 597 19.01 7.37 35.79
N ILE A 598 19.75 6.27 35.63
CA ILE A 598 19.86 5.18 36.59
C ILE A 598 21.29 5.13 37.13
N THR A 599 21.43 5.25 38.43
CA THR A 599 22.71 5.12 39.16
C THR A 599 22.92 3.65 39.50
N ALA A 600 24.00 3.06 39.01
CA ALA A 600 24.46 1.73 39.39
C ALA A 600 25.69 1.82 40.32
N HIS A 601 25.70 1.07 41.41
CA HIS A 601 26.73 1.09 42.45
C HIS A 601 27.12 -0.33 42.90
#